data_bb3c3e3937392ac709212d1fa8e1084b
#
_entry.id   bb3c3e3937392ac709212d1fa8e1084b
#
_cell.length_a   1.000
_cell.length_b   1.000
_cell.length_c   1.000
_cell.angle_alpha   90.00
_cell.angle_beta   90.00
_cell.angle_gamma   90.00
#
_symmetry.space_group_name_H-M   'P 1'
#
loop_
_entity.id
_entity.type
_entity.pdbx_description
1 polymer ?
#
loop_
_entity_poly.entity_id
_entity_poly.type
_entity_poly.pdbx_seq_one_letter_code
_entity_poly.pdbx_strand_id
1 'polypeptide(L)'
;MLNMPTLRIKWTFEGGTPSTSVAASPKVVWNSTGQKKVTLHLSATAGTGAYEVTCDTTLVMDLMLHEKHLGYFVDRNVRGGRRDGTNWPNAFPTIDEALGLASQGDCIWVAEGNYMPPQGQSYVIDYDSVEIYGGFGAWETDLNERNYTLHKTIMNGNGSNVVVFDGSTNYTNGSCGVSRDARVDGFIIRGGEAADGGGILFKNGASGTVANSIITSNTATNLGGGIHISGGYNGGCMGRTGDALIYNTEISHNRATTAGGGIYNSGSAFLSVNNTVSGNIAPTAGGLYNNGGDPHLRNSILWGNLTGGALGSDVMNEGGTPVWSHCNVGGWSATLGKDGGRNIDRNPVFRRKGYDDDLTPRSDGNYRLSSTSPSVNSGYNPFVLSGFRNRTSTVLLHPAKAGYTEALGLDLGSLARIYDDIVDMGAYEYHPNTIYPNVVHEIVIGTYPNVTTVPGAGIHYIESQKDFTMRLTPAEGYSLKYIQVKTDSKIRDEQQGGIRITHNEDGTVTLVFPKVVEPLTIQLTGVSPVSNVSIDRGYALRTEEGALHIRTAKATDAQIYSVTGQLVHRTQIARGETSIPLAKGVYIVTLDGQIRQKVVIR
;
A
#
# COMPACT_ATOMS: atom_id res chain seq x y z
N MET A 1 52.00 -40.80 5.18
CA MET A 1 50.99 -39.72 5.34
C MET A 1 51.58 -38.47 4.72
N LEU A 2 50.95 -37.95 3.67
CA LEU A 2 51.33 -36.66 3.10
C LEU A 2 50.96 -35.60 4.13
N ASN A 3 51.95 -34.91 4.70
CA ASN A 3 51.69 -33.75 5.55
C ASN A 3 51.00 -32.68 4.70
N MET A 4 49.77 -32.33 5.06
CA MET A 4 49.10 -31.20 4.43
C MET A 4 49.88 -29.93 4.67
N PRO A 5 50.03 -29.07 3.66
CA PRO A 5 50.78 -27.82 3.80
C PRO A 5 50.05 -26.91 4.81
N THR A 6 50.83 -26.31 5.72
CA THR A 6 50.29 -25.33 6.65
C THR A 6 50.27 -23.97 5.96
N LEU A 7 49.05 -23.47 5.65
CA LEU A 7 48.87 -22.13 5.10
C LEU A 7 49.08 -21.07 6.20
N ARG A 8 49.96 -20.13 5.95
CA ARG A 8 50.17 -18.93 6.79
C ARG A 8 49.63 -17.70 6.08
N ILE A 9 48.86 -16.91 6.81
CA ILE A 9 48.23 -15.68 6.33
C ILE A 9 48.87 -14.51 7.08
N LYS A 10 49.31 -13.48 6.35
CA LYS A 10 49.77 -12.22 6.94
C LYS A 10 49.22 -11.05 6.15
N TRP A 11 48.39 -10.26 6.82
CA TRP A 11 47.89 -8.99 6.30
C TRP A 11 48.80 -7.84 6.75
N THR A 12 48.96 -6.84 5.90
CA THR A 12 49.58 -5.55 6.23
C THR A 12 48.66 -4.44 5.75
N PHE A 13 48.35 -3.48 6.62
CA PHE A 13 47.43 -2.38 6.38
C PHE A 13 48.16 -1.06 6.56
N GLU A 14 48.42 -0.36 5.47
CA GLU A 14 49.11 0.93 5.49
C GLU A 14 48.25 1.98 6.23
N GLY A 15 48.78 2.49 7.36
CA GLY A 15 48.09 3.46 8.22
C GLY A 15 46.83 2.92 8.95
N GLY A 16 46.61 1.60 8.93
CA GLY A 16 45.50 0.95 9.61
C GLY A 16 45.79 0.56 11.06
N THR A 17 44.77 0.38 11.87
CA THR A 17 44.87 -0.17 13.23
C THR A 17 43.95 -1.41 13.34
N PRO A 18 44.50 -2.62 13.59
CA PRO A 18 45.95 -2.93 13.65
C PRO A 18 46.64 -2.77 12.29
N SER A 19 47.96 -2.51 12.27
CA SER A 19 48.72 -2.39 11.03
C SER A 19 49.03 -3.73 10.37
N THR A 20 48.91 -4.84 11.09
CA THR A 20 49.06 -6.22 10.61
C THR A 20 48.08 -7.17 11.26
N SER A 21 47.74 -8.27 10.58
CA SER A 21 46.90 -9.34 11.12
C SER A 21 47.25 -10.68 10.50
N VAL A 22 47.00 -11.77 11.22
CA VAL A 22 47.05 -13.16 10.74
C VAL A 22 45.70 -13.84 10.70
N ALA A 23 44.63 -13.11 11.03
CA ALA A 23 43.26 -13.61 11.00
C ALA A 23 42.80 -13.85 9.57
N ALA A 24 41.94 -14.85 9.35
CA ALA A 24 41.34 -15.11 8.04
C ALA A 24 40.46 -13.96 7.57
N SER A 25 39.80 -13.23 8.51
CA SER A 25 38.95 -12.07 8.25
C SER A 25 39.28 -10.95 9.25
N PRO A 26 40.34 -10.15 8.99
CA PRO A 26 40.74 -9.09 9.90
C PRO A 26 39.81 -7.89 9.87
N LYS A 27 39.61 -7.24 11.04
CA LYS A 27 38.96 -5.93 11.14
C LYS A 27 40.04 -4.87 11.32
N VAL A 28 39.96 -3.80 10.51
CA VAL A 28 40.95 -2.70 10.49
C VAL A 28 40.19 -1.37 10.54
N VAL A 29 40.75 -0.42 11.27
CA VAL A 29 40.25 0.96 11.34
C VAL A 29 41.34 1.90 10.79
N TRP A 30 40.98 2.82 9.91
CA TRP A 30 41.81 3.92 9.46
C TRP A 30 41.26 5.24 9.97
N ASN A 31 42.12 6.06 10.54
CA ASN A 31 41.76 7.38 11.07
C ASN A 31 42.10 8.53 10.10
N SER A 32 42.49 8.22 8.88
CA SER A 32 42.78 9.22 7.83
C SER A 32 42.29 8.73 6.48
N THR A 33 41.91 9.68 5.65
CA THR A 33 41.46 9.46 4.27
C THR A 33 42.59 9.29 3.28
N GLY A 34 42.26 9.14 2.01
CA GLY A 34 43.22 8.97 0.91
C GLY A 34 43.52 7.51 0.57
N GLN A 35 44.43 7.32 -0.36
CA GLN A 35 44.81 5.99 -0.82
C GLN A 35 45.50 5.19 0.30
N LYS A 36 45.07 3.96 0.49
CA LYS A 36 45.55 2.99 1.46
C LYS A 36 45.93 1.71 0.75
N LYS A 37 47.06 1.15 1.12
CA LYS A 37 47.52 -0.14 0.57
C LYS A 37 47.22 -1.24 1.56
N VAL A 38 46.56 -2.29 1.09
CA VAL A 38 46.34 -3.54 1.81
C VAL A 38 47.14 -4.62 1.11
N THR A 39 48.00 -5.30 1.86
CA THR A 39 48.83 -6.38 1.33
C THR A 39 48.46 -7.67 2.06
N LEU A 40 48.16 -8.72 1.31
CA LEU A 40 47.98 -10.07 1.79
C LEU A 40 49.14 -10.94 1.32
N HIS A 41 49.89 -11.42 2.26
CA HIS A 41 50.92 -12.41 2.01
C HIS A 41 50.46 -13.79 2.44
N LEU A 42 50.46 -14.74 1.51
CA LEU A 42 50.12 -16.13 1.73
C LEU A 42 51.37 -16.98 1.53
N SER A 43 51.72 -17.79 2.51
CA SER A 43 52.80 -18.75 2.38
C SER A 43 52.36 -20.14 2.83
N ALA A 44 52.82 -21.13 2.12
CA ALA A 44 52.55 -22.53 2.45
C ALA A 44 53.84 -23.35 2.29
N THR A 45 54.14 -24.17 3.26
CA THR A 45 55.28 -25.08 3.23
C THR A 45 54.79 -26.51 3.30
N ALA A 46 55.25 -27.33 2.38
CA ALA A 46 54.97 -28.78 2.36
C ALA A 46 56.26 -29.56 2.27
N GLY A 47 56.31 -30.71 2.93
CA GLY A 47 57.49 -31.58 2.97
C GLY A 47 58.36 -31.36 4.20
N THR A 48 59.50 -32.08 4.28
CA THR A 48 60.46 -31.99 5.38
C THR A 48 61.89 -32.23 4.85
N GLY A 49 62.85 -31.46 5.35
CA GLY A 49 64.23 -31.59 4.99
C GLY A 49 64.54 -31.26 3.52
N ALA A 50 65.26 -32.11 2.82
CA ALA A 50 65.69 -31.88 1.43
C ALA A 50 64.52 -31.86 0.40
N TYR A 51 63.30 -32.19 0.84
CA TYR A 51 62.10 -32.21 0.02
C TYR A 51 61.06 -31.14 0.47
N GLU A 52 61.50 -30.11 1.18
CA GLU A 52 60.65 -29.00 1.57
C GLU A 52 60.41 -28.08 0.37
N VAL A 53 59.11 -27.82 0.08
CA VAL A 53 58.67 -26.89 -0.95
C VAL A 53 57.90 -25.78 -0.30
N THR A 54 58.33 -24.55 -0.47
CA THR A 54 57.63 -23.34 -0.02
C THR A 54 57.02 -22.63 -1.21
N CYS A 55 55.73 -22.26 -1.10
CA CYS A 55 55.03 -21.43 -2.07
C CYS A 55 54.60 -20.13 -1.38
N ASP A 56 55.03 -19.01 -1.95
CA ASP A 56 54.69 -17.67 -1.47
C ASP A 56 53.94 -16.88 -2.54
N THR A 57 52.91 -16.15 -2.15
CA THR A 57 52.24 -15.18 -3.03
C THR A 57 51.85 -13.93 -2.24
N THR A 58 51.88 -12.80 -2.92
CA THR A 58 51.49 -11.50 -2.35
C THR A 58 50.44 -10.87 -3.23
N LEU A 59 49.32 -10.54 -2.64
CA LEU A 59 48.23 -9.79 -3.26
C LEU A 59 48.26 -8.37 -2.69
N VAL A 60 48.20 -7.38 -3.55
CA VAL A 60 48.16 -5.97 -3.17
C VAL A 60 46.86 -5.37 -3.67
N MET A 61 46.15 -4.67 -2.78
CA MET A 61 44.92 -3.97 -3.08
C MET A 61 45.08 -2.51 -2.64
N ASP A 62 44.82 -1.59 -3.55
CA ASP A 62 44.74 -0.17 -3.25
C ASP A 62 43.27 0.19 -2.91
N LEU A 63 43.07 0.75 -1.73
CA LEU A 63 41.79 1.24 -1.24
C LEU A 63 41.83 2.77 -1.22
N MET A 64 40.84 3.44 -1.81
CA MET A 64 40.64 4.87 -1.65
C MET A 64 39.67 5.11 -0.51
N LEU A 65 40.13 5.68 0.59
CA LEU A 65 39.28 6.11 1.69
C LEU A 65 38.97 7.61 1.51
N HIS A 66 37.74 7.90 1.24
CA HIS A 66 37.26 9.29 1.15
C HIS A 66 36.97 9.85 2.56
N GLU A 67 36.96 11.18 2.69
CA GLU A 67 36.46 11.81 3.89
C GLU A 67 35.04 11.34 4.14
N LYS A 68 34.74 11.10 5.43
CA LYS A 68 33.45 10.68 5.86
C LYS A 68 32.47 11.87 5.68
N HIS A 69 31.89 11.98 4.50
CA HIS A 69 30.70 12.79 4.36
C HIS A 69 29.60 12.13 5.20
N LEU A 70 29.09 12.85 6.17
CA LEU A 70 27.92 12.42 6.98
C LEU A 70 26.66 12.30 6.13
N GLY A 71 26.75 12.60 4.84
CA GLY A 71 25.71 12.71 3.86
C GLY A 71 25.42 14.15 3.49
N TYR A 72 24.74 14.33 2.39
CA TYR A 72 24.19 15.64 2.02
C TYR A 72 22.77 15.77 2.57
N PHE A 73 22.44 16.98 3.00
CA PHE A 73 21.13 17.33 3.51
C PHE A 73 20.42 18.22 2.48
N VAL A 74 19.16 17.92 2.23
CA VAL A 74 18.32 18.66 1.29
C VAL A 74 17.04 19.09 2.00
N ASP A 75 16.80 20.39 2.06
CA ASP A 75 15.56 20.98 2.58
C ASP A 75 15.16 22.18 1.70
N ARG A 76 14.06 22.02 0.95
CA ARG A 76 13.54 23.12 0.12
C ARG A 76 13.13 24.38 0.89
N ASN A 77 12.89 24.23 2.20
CA ASN A 77 12.44 25.30 3.07
C ASN A 77 13.61 25.96 3.82
N VAL A 78 14.86 25.51 3.58
CA VAL A 78 16.05 26.05 4.23
C VAL A 78 16.12 27.58 4.08
N ARG A 79 16.28 28.27 5.20
CA ARG A 79 16.39 29.73 5.24
C ARG A 79 17.76 30.12 5.76
N GLY A 80 18.55 30.76 4.91
CA GLY A 80 19.93 31.15 5.26
C GLY A 80 20.91 29.98 5.15
N GLY A 81 21.95 29.98 5.98
CA GLY A 81 23.02 28.98 5.93
C GLY A 81 23.94 29.10 4.71
N ARG A 82 24.92 28.21 4.63
CA ARG A 82 25.90 28.19 3.52
C ARG A 82 25.38 27.46 2.29
N ARG A 83 24.32 26.67 2.43
CA ARG A 83 23.77 25.80 1.37
C ARG A 83 24.82 24.89 0.75
N ASP A 84 25.64 24.29 1.59
CA ASP A 84 26.70 23.36 1.21
C ASP A 84 26.32 21.88 1.51
N GLY A 85 25.10 21.66 1.97
CA GLY A 85 24.55 20.32 2.25
C GLY A 85 25.14 19.63 3.47
N THR A 86 25.93 20.30 4.30
CA THR A 86 26.65 19.65 5.40
C THR A 86 25.80 19.30 6.62
N ASN A 87 24.66 19.93 6.79
CA ASN A 87 23.68 19.68 7.85
C ASN A 87 22.35 20.37 7.50
N TRP A 88 21.29 20.14 8.28
CA TRP A 88 19.98 20.75 8.04
C TRP A 88 19.98 22.30 7.93
N PRO A 89 20.65 23.06 8.81
CA PRO A 89 20.73 24.51 8.66
C PRO A 89 21.47 24.98 7.40
N ASN A 90 22.34 24.17 6.84
CA ASN A 90 23.11 24.44 5.62
C ASN A 90 22.68 23.55 4.44
N ALA A 91 21.49 22.93 4.50
CA ALA A 91 20.98 22.01 3.49
C ALA A 91 20.94 22.65 2.09
N PHE A 92 21.04 21.83 1.07
CA PHE A 92 20.73 22.25 -0.30
C PHE A 92 19.22 22.48 -0.44
N PRO A 93 18.77 23.45 -1.22
CA PRO A 93 17.35 23.65 -1.48
C PRO A 93 16.74 22.62 -2.47
N THR A 94 17.58 21.97 -3.28
CA THR A 94 17.13 21.02 -4.31
C THR A 94 17.90 19.71 -4.26
N ILE A 95 17.25 18.63 -4.72
CA ILE A 95 17.89 17.31 -4.84
C ILE A 95 18.99 17.32 -5.91
N ASP A 96 18.80 18.10 -6.98
CA ASP A 96 19.76 18.19 -8.08
C ASP A 96 21.12 18.73 -7.64
N GLU A 97 21.13 19.73 -6.73
CA GLU A 97 22.38 20.25 -6.18
C GLU A 97 23.15 19.18 -5.39
N ALA A 98 22.43 18.37 -4.59
CA ALA A 98 23.04 17.28 -3.85
C ALA A 98 23.54 16.16 -4.78
N LEU A 99 22.74 15.75 -5.77
CA LEU A 99 23.11 14.73 -6.75
C LEU A 99 24.30 15.16 -7.62
N GLY A 100 24.36 16.45 -7.98
CA GLY A 100 25.49 16.99 -8.77
C GLY A 100 26.84 16.96 -8.06
N LEU A 101 26.84 16.79 -6.72
CA LEU A 101 28.06 16.67 -5.91
C LEU A 101 28.29 15.25 -5.37
N ALA A 102 27.24 14.41 -5.40
CA ALA A 102 27.31 13.06 -4.88
C ALA A 102 28.30 12.20 -5.66
N SER A 103 29.00 11.37 -4.95
CA SER A 103 29.97 10.40 -5.43
C SER A 103 29.60 9.01 -4.92
N GLN A 104 30.30 8.00 -5.39
CA GLN A 104 30.10 6.62 -4.95
C GLN A 104 30.09 6.50 -3.41
N GLY A 105 29.01 5.95 -2.86
CA GLY A 105 28.86 5.71 -1.43
C GLY A 105 28.26 6.87 -0.63
N ASP A 106 27.97 8.00 -1.26
CA ASP A 106 27.37 9.13 -0.58
C ASP A 106 25.89 8.88 -0.25
N CYS A 107 25.42 9.51 0.83
CA CYS A 107 24.06 9.43 1.31
C CYS A 107 23.42 10.82 1.25
N ILE A 108 22.18 10.92 0.76
CA ILE A 108 21.42 12.16 0.65
C ILE A 108 20.17 12.04 1.49
N TRP A 109 19.99 12.91 2.48
CA TRP A 109 18.80 12.98 3.31
C TRP A 109 17.93 14.14 2.86
N VAL A 110 16.66 13.85 2.55
CA VAL A 110 15.75 14.83 1.97
C VAL A 110 14.57 15.06 2.91
N ALA A 111 14.40 16.29 3.36
CA ALA A 111 13.29 16.70 4.21
C ALA A 111 11.94 16.64 3.48
N GLU A 112 10.86 16.69 4.24
CA GLU A 112 9.50 16.77 3.69
C GLU A 112 9.36 17.95 2.70
N GLY A 113 8.57 17.74 1.66
CA GLY A 113 8.32 18.79 0.67
C GLY A 113 8.09 18.24 -0.73
N ASN A 114 7.80 19.15 -1.64
CA ASN A 114 7.65 18.86 -3.07
C ASN A 114 8.91 19.28 -3.81
N TYR A 115 9.62 18.34 -4.40
CA TYR A 115 10.82 18.55 -5.18
C TYR A 115 10.55 18.27 -6.66
N MET A 116 11.10 19.08 -7.53
CA MET A 116 10.91 19.00 -8.96
C MET A 116 12.24 19.29 -9.65
N PRO A 117 12.73 18.42 -10.53
CA PRO A 117 13.95 18.69 -11.29
C PRO A 117 13.71 19.82 -12.31
N PRO A 118 14.75 20.40 -12.90
CA PRO A 118 14.61 21.31 -14.03
C PRO A 118 13.77 20.71 -15.16
N GLN A 119 13.10 21.56 -15.95
CA GLN A 119 12.21 21.09 -17.02
C GLN A 119 12.92 20.16 -18.00
N GLY A 120 12.30 19.03 -18.29
CA GLY A 120 12.83 18.00 -19.19
C GLY A 120 13.99 17.18 -18.60
N GLN A 121 14.29 17.35 -17.32
CA GLN A 121 15.33 16.59 -16.61
C GLN A 121 14.73 15.59 -15.63
N SER A 122 15.59 14.70 -15.13
CA SER A 122 15.27 13.66 -14.16
C SER A 122 16.28 13.69 -13.02
N TYR A 123 15.94 13.14 -11.85
CA TYR A 123 16.92 12.81 -10.83
C TYR A 123 17.70 11.58 -11.28
N VAL A 124 18.96 11.77 -11.68
CA VAL A 124 19.78 10.69 -12.23
C VAL A 124 20.72 10.14 -11.16
N ILE A 125 20.68 8.82 -10.99
CA ILE A 125 21.60 8.06 -10.12
C ILE A 125 22.48 7.25 -11.04
N ASP A 126 23.69 7.72 -11.25
CA ASP A 126 24.69 7.15 -12.15
C ASP A 126 25.97 6.72 -11.43
N TYR A 127 26.08 6.97 -10.13
CA TYR A 127 27.12 6.44 -9.26
C TYR A 127 26.62 5.28 -8.43
N ASP A 128 27.45 4.25 -8.31
CA ASP A 128 27.16 3.12 -7.45
C ASP A 128 27.09 3.52 -5.97
N SER A 129 26.22 2.86 -5.23
CA SER A 129 26.04 3.07 -3.78
C SER A 129 25.65 4.49 -3.36
N VAL A 130 25.14 5.34 -4.27
CA VAL A 130 24.48 6.59 -3.88
C VAL A 130 23.10 6.26 -3.32
N GLU A 131 22.83 6.70 -2.10
CA GLU A 131 21.59 6.41 -1.40
C GLU A 131 20.82 7.70 -1.09
N ILE A 132 19.56 7.78 -1.55
CA ILE A 132 18.69 8.93 -1.32
C ILE A 132 17.55 8.50 -0.43
N TYR A 133 17.40 9.16 0.71
CA TYR A 133 16.37 8.89 1.70
C TYR A 133 15.44 10.10 1.91
N GLY A 134 14.14 9.89 1.76
CA GLY A 134 13.10 10.84 2.15
C GLY A 134 12.52 10.52 3.53
N GLY A 135 11.60 11.36 3.99
CA GLY A 135 10.87 11.12 5.22
C GLY A 135 11.44 11.82 6.44
N PHE A 136 12.18 12.93 6.26
CA PHE A 136 12.76 13.72 7.34
C PHE A 136 11.97 15.01 7.58
N GLY A 137 11.93 15.46 8.84
CA GLY A 137 11.38 16.74 9.25
C GLY A 137 12.42 17.86 9.34
N ALA A 138 13.66 17.62 8.92
CA ALA A 138 14.82 18.53 8.93
C ALA A 138 15.41 18.82 10.33
N TRP A 139 15.33 17.85 11.24
CA TRP A 139 15.98 17.94 12.58
C TRP A 139 16.64 16.62 13.02
N GLU A 140 16.39 15.54 12.32
CA GLU A 140 16.86 14.20 12.67
C GLU A 140 18.40 14.12 12.57
N THR A 141 18.97 13.32 13.44
CA THR A 141 20.41 13.07 13.52
C THR A 141 20.78 11.62 13.17
N ASP A 142 19.76 10.74 13.12
CA ASP A 142 19.87 9.33 12.78
C ASP A 142 18.85 8.96 11.71
N LEU A 143 19.25 8.03 10.81
CA LEU A 143 18.38 7.55 9.72
C LEU A 143 17.11 6.84 10.25
N ASN A 144 17.18 6.24 11.44
CA ASN A 144 16.05 5.57 12.08
C ASN A 144 14.99 6.53 12.64
N GLU A 145 15.32 7.82 12.80
CA GLU A 145 14.38 8.83 13.29
C GLU A 145 13.43 9.31 12.21
N ARG A 146 13.73 9.03 10.92
CA ARG A 146 12.87 9.44 9.80
C ARG A 146 11.50 8.76 9.86
N ASN A 147 10.50 9.48 9.38
CA ASN A 147 9.13 8.96 9.25
C ASN A 147 8.52 9.38 7.92
N TYR A 148 8.63 8.53 6.90
CA TYR A 148 8.16 8.81 5.53
C TYR A 148 6.61 8.82 5.40
N THR A 149 5.87 8.40 6.43
CA THR A 149 4.41 8.55 6.45
C THR A 149 3.97 9.89 7.03
N LEU A 150 4.74 10.46 7.95
CA LEU A 150 4.48 11.77 8.56
C LEU A 150 5.12 12.88 7.71
N HIS A 151 6.40 12.76 7.43
CA HIS A 151 7.20 13.73 6.66
C HIS A 151 7.26 13.32 5.19
N LYS A 152 6.21 13.64 4.43
CA LYS A 152 6.09 13.22 3.03
C LYS A 152 7.07 13.98 2.15
N THR A 153 8.00 13.26 1.55
CA THR A 153 8.94 13.77 0.56
C THR A 153 8.48 13.35 -0.83
N ILE A 154 8.17 14.32 -1.69
CA ILE A 154 7.56 14.09 -2.99
C ILE A 154 8.52 14.50 -4.09
N MET A 155 8.87 13.55 -4.97
CA MET A 155 9.55 13.81 -6.23
C MET A 155 8.51 13.92 -7.34
N ASN A 156 8.37 15.11 -7.94
CA ASN A 156 7.48 15.30 -9.08
C ASN A 156 8.28 15.31 -10.38
N GLY A 157 7.70 14.74 -11.42
CA GLY A 157 8.21 14.87 -12.79
C GLY A 157 8.03 16.26 -13.37
N ASN A 158 8.82 16.59 -14.37
CA ASN A 158 8.78 17.86 -15.08
C ASN A 158 9.05 17.69 -16.59
N GLY A 159 8.24 16.83 -17.24
CA GLY A 159 8.38 16.53 -18.67
C GLY A 159 9.46 15.51 -19.00
N SER A 160 9.80 14.63 -18.04
CA SER A 160 10.73 13.50 -18.18
C SER A 160 10.39 12.41 -17.16
N ASN A 161 11.20 11.33 -17.11
CA ASN A 161 11.19 10.40 -15.98
C ASN A 161 11.41 11.16 -14.67
N VAL A 162 10.82 10.71 -13.57
CA VAL A 162 11.12 11.34 -12.28
C VAL A 162 12.52 10.92 -11.81
N VAL A 163 12.78 9.61 -11.82
CA VAL A 163 14.07 9.03 -11.40
C VAL A 163 14.64 8.14 -12.50
N VAL A 164 15.94 8.25 -12.73
CA VAL A 164 16.67 7.39 -13.66
C VAL A 164 17.85 6.74 -12.93
N PHE A 165 17.90 5.42 -12.93
CA PHE A 165 19.13 4.67 -12.60
C PHE A 165 19.85 4.38 -13.89
N ASP A 166 21.07 4.92 -14.07
CA ASP A 166 21.83 4.80 -15.30
C ASP A 166 23.13 4.03 -15.08
N GLY A 167 23.22 2.83 -15.64
CA GLY A 167 24.41 1.99 -15.56
C GLY A 167 25.51 2.32 -16.56
N SER A 168 25.34 3.35 -17.41
CA SER A 168 26.30 3.67 -18.49
C SER A 168 27.55 4.39 -18.02
N THR A 169 27.51 5.05 -16.87
CA THR A 169 28.56 5.94 -16.38
C THR A 169 29.33 5.31 -15.21
N ASN A 170 30.56 5.81 -15.03
CA ASN A 170 31.42 5.57 -13.87
C ASN A 170 31.96 4.14 -13.68
N TYR A 171 32.77 3.73 -14.63
CA TYR A 171 33.67 2.61 -14.46
C TYR A 171 34.85 2.97 -13.52
N THR A 172 34.77 2.62 -12.26
CA THR A 172 35.92 2.63 -11.38
C THR A 172 36.29 1.19 -11.02
N ASN A 173 37.51 0.79 -11.31
CA ASN A 173 38.13 -0.49 -10.90
C ASN A 173 37.39 -1.78 -11.36
N GLY A 174 36.86 -1.82 -12.59
CA GLY A 174 36.24 -3.04 -13.14
C GLY A 174 34.84 -3.35 -12.60
N SER A 175 34.27 -2.50 -11.77
CA SER A 175 32.85 -2.53 -11.37
C SER A 175 32.02 -1.75 -12.37
N CYS A 176 31.02 -2.40 -12.94
CA CYS A 176 30.17 -1.81 -13.97
C CYS A 176 28.88 -1.33 -13.36
N GLY A 177 28.61 -0.05 -13.53
CA GLY A 177 27.29 0.55 -13.37
C GLY A 177 26.76 0.60 -11.95
N VAL A 178 25.51 0.95 -11.85
CA VAL A 178 24.74 1.12 -10.62
C VAL A 178 24.29 -0.24 -10.08
N SER A 179 24.72 -0.62 -8.88
CA SER A 179 24.32 -1.85 -8.19
C SER A 179 23.07 -1.63 -7.32
N ARG A 180 22.59 -2.69 -6.67
CA ARG A 180 21.50 -2.60 -5.65
C ARG A 180 21.86 -1.75 -4.43
N ASP A 181 23.11 -1.36 -4.27
CA ASP A 181 23.53 -0.48 -3.18
C ASP A 181 23.13 0.99 -3.44
N ALA A 182 22.97 1.38 -4.70
CA ALA A 182 22.32 2.65 -5.04
C ALA A 182 20.81 2.57 -4.73
N ARG A 183 20.25 3.60 -4.09
CA ARG A 183 18.93 3.50 -3.50
C ARG A 183 18.11 4.79 -3.56
N VAL A 184 16.80 4.62 -3.77
CA VAL A 184 15.77 5.63 -3.53
C VAL A 184 14.77 5.06 -2.54
N ASP A 185 14.57 5.72 -1.40
CA ASP A 185 13.86 5.17 -0.27
C ASP A 185 13.03 6.23 0.48
N GLY A 186 11.71 5.97 0.65
CA GLY A 186 10.83 6.83 1.44
C GLY A 186 10.21 8.01 0.66
N PHE A 187 9.99 7.87 -0.64
CA PHE A 187 9.46 8.93 -1.51
C PHE A 187 8.08 8.63 -2.07
N ILE A 188 7.34 9.69 -2.38
CA ILE A 188 6.23 9.66 -3.33
C ILE A 188 6.78 10.15 -4.68
N ILE A 189 6.75 9.28 -5.70
CA ILE A 189 7.29 9.53 -7.04
C ILE A 189 6.13 9.64 -8.01
N ARG A 190 5.88 10.83 -8.55
CA ARG A 190 4.68 11.10 -9.34
C ARG A 190 4.88 12.15 -10.43
N GLY A 191 3.93 12.19 -11.38
CA GLY A 191 3.88 13.23 -12.42
C GLY A 191 5.00 13.10 -13.45
N GLY A 192 5.66 11.95 -13.54
CA GLY A 192 6.61 11.66 -14.60
C GLY A 192 5.90 11.45 -15.94
N GLU A 193 6.46 12.03 -17.00
CA GLU A 193 5.98 11.96 -18.37
C GLU A 193 7.15 11.67 -19.31
N ALA A 194 7.28 10.41 -19.76
CA ALA A 194 8.41 9.97 -20.59
C ALA A 194 7.98 8.95 -21.65
N ALA A 195 8.89 8.57 -22.54
CA ALA A 195 8.62 7.49 -23.47
C ALA A 195 8.47 6.17 -22.72
N ASP A 196 9.45 5.84 -21.88
CA ASP A 196 9.53 4.61 -21.10
C ASP A 196 9.84 4.94 -19.64
N GLY A 197 9.22 4.21 -18.70
CA GLY A 197 9.47 4.39 -17.27
C GLY A 197 9.02 5.75 -16.75
N GLY A 198 7.74 6.10 -16.92
CA GLY A 198 7.24 7.44 -16.54
C GLY A 198 7.70 7.87 -15.14
N GLY A 199 7.54 7.02 -14.13
CA GLY A 199 8.05 7.27 -12.77
C GLY A 199 9.55 6.99 -12.66
N ILE A 200 9.95 5.75 -12.93
CA ILE A 200 11.34 5.30 -12.77
C ILE A 200 11.80 4.53 -14.01
N LEU A 201 12.99 4.88 -14.49
CA LEU A 201 13.66 4.16 -15.56
C LEU A 201 14.98 3.57 -15.05
N PHE A 202 15.11 2.23 -15.14
CA PHE A 202 16.41 1.55 -15.03
C PHE A 202 16.93 1.31 -16.44
N LYS A 203 18.08 1.85 -16.78
CA LYS A 203 18.67 1.68 -18.10
C LYS A 203 20.14 1.28 -18.04
N ASN A 204 20.65 0.77 -19.16
CA ASN A 204 22.04 0.39 -19.32
C ASN A 204 22.51 -0.64 -18.26
N GLY A 205 21.65 -1.60 -17.89
CA GLY A 205 21.99 -2.64 -16.92
C GLY A 205 22.06 -2.17 -15.46
N ALA A 206 21.56 -0.99 -15.14
CA ALA A 206 21.47 -0.52 -13.76
C ALA A 206 20.61 -1.45 -12.90
N SER A 207 21.06 -1.70 -11.68
CA SER A 207 20.41 -2.60 -10.72
C SER A 207 19.75 -1.90 -9.54
N GLY A 208 19.88 -0.72 -9.21
CA GLY A 208 19.36 0.07 -8.08
C GLY A 208 18.27 -0.54 -7.17
N THR A 209 18.05 0.04 -6.03
CA THR A 209 17.01 -0.32 -5.07
C THR A 209 15.95 0.78 -4.96
N VAL A 210 14.67 0.40 -5.03
CA VAL A 210 13.54 1.27 -4.68
C VAL A 210 12.82 0.67 -3.49
N ALA A 211 12.65 1.45 -2.43
CA ALA A 211 12.10 0.97 -1.17
C ALA A 211 11.17 1.96 -0.49
N ASN A 212 10.24 1.44 0.32
CA ASN A 212 9.37 2.24 1.19
C ASN A 212 8.74 3.45 0.47
N SER A 213 8.35 3.28 -0.79
CA SER A 213 7.98 4.38 -1.68
C SER A 213 6.60 4.16 -2.31
N ILE A 214 6.00 5.24 -2.75
CA ILE A 214 4.75 5.23 -3.53
C ILE A 214 5.06 5.78 -4.92
N ILE A 215 4.89 4.95 -5.95
CA ILE A 215 5.08 5.33 -7.36
C ILE A 215 3.71 5.44 -7.99
N THR A 216 3.25 6.65 -8.20
CA THR A 216 1.85 6.87 -8.57
C THR A 216 1.67 8.01 -9.58
N SER A 217 0.63 7.91 -10.41
CA SER A 217 0.23 8.98 -11.34
C SER A 217 1.36 9.38 -12.30
N ASN A 218 2.13 8.40 -12.80
CA ASN A 218 3.13 8.60 -13.82
C ASN A 218 2.64 8.04 -15.16
N THR A 219 3.09 8.63 -16.25
CA THR A 219 2.67 8.28 -17.60
C THR A 219 3.87 7.95 -18.49
N ALA A 220 3.82 6.79 -19.14
CA ALA A 220 4.71 6.46 -20.25
C ALA A 220 3.95 6.51 -21.58
N THR A 221 4.51 7.18 -22.57
CA THR A 221 3.93 7.18 -23.92
C THR A 221 4.25 5.90 -24.71
N ASN A 222 4.93 4.95 -24.06
CA ASN A 222 5.20 3.62 -24.58
C ASN A 222 5.13 2.56 -23.46
N LEU A 223 6.21 2.30 -22.70
CA LEU A 223 6.35 1.15 -21.80
C LEU A 223 6.60 1.56 -20.34
N GLY A 224 6.01 0.81 -19.40
CA GLY A 224 6.28 0.97 -17.98
C GLY A 224 5.84 2.32 -17.42
N GLY A 225 4.53 2.54 -17.24
CA GLY A 225 4.00 3.82 -16.73
C GLY A 225 4.62 4.20 -15.38
N GLY A 226 4.66 3.27 -14.43
CA GLY A 226 5.34 3.45 -13.14
C GLY A 226 6.83 3.22 -13.25
N ILE A 227 7.23 2.01 -13.67
CA ILE A 227 8.63 1.57 -13.72
C ILE A 227 8.92 0.86 -15.04
N HIS A 228 10.02 1.21 -15.68
CA HIS A 228 10.62 0.40 -16.75
C HIS A 228 11.98 -0.11 -16.30
N ILE A 229 12.19 -1.43 -16.36
CA ILE A 229 13.46 -2.08 -16.06
C ILE A 229 14.02 -2.63 -17.35
N SER A 230 15.08 -1.99 -17.86
CA SER A 230 15.80 -2.46 -19.04
C SER A 230 16.95 -3.36 -18.62
N GLY A 231 16.80 -4.65 -18.89
CA GLY A 231 17.88 -5.62 -18.74
C GLY A 231 18.86 -5.53 -19.90
N GLY A 232 20.13 -5.83 -19.61
CA GLY A 232 21.15 -5.96 -20.61
C GLY A 232 21.82 -4.65 -21.03
N TYR A 233 23.16 -4.61 -20.89
CA TYR A 233 24.02 -3.60 -21.45
C TYR A 233 25.04 -4.26 -22.39
N ASN A 234 25.10 -3.81 -23.64
CA ASN A 234 26.02 -4.34 -24.63
C ASN A 234 27.42 -3.71 -24.59
N GLY A 235 27.74 -2.93 -23.56
CA GLY A 235 28.99 -2.14 -23.45
C GLY A 235 29.96 -2.69 -22.42
N GLY A 236 30.66 -3.78 -22.72
CA GLY A 236 31.92 -4.14 -22.03
C GLY A 236 31.81 -4.74 -20.62
N CYS A 237 30.67 -4.73 -19.97
CA CYS A 237 30.45 -5.34 -18.66
C CYS A 237 29.71 -6.65 -18.81
N MET A 238 30.42 -7.72 -19.03
CA MET A 238 29.85 -9.05 -19.25
C MET A 238 29.02 -9.52 -18.03
N GLY A 239 27.75 -9.79 -18.22
CA GLY A 239 26.90 -10.58 -17.33
C GLY A 239 26.02 -9.84 -16.33
N ARG A 240 25.82 -8.54 -16.39
CA ARG A 240 24.79 -7.87 -15.58
C ARG A 240 23.48 -7.71 -16.34
N THR A 241 22.44 -8.25 -15.77
CA THR A 241 21.10 -8.30 -16.35
C THR A 241 20.13 -7.25 -15.76
N GLY A 242 20.65 -6.22 -15.06
CA GLY A 242 19.81 -5.22 -14.43
C GLY A 242 18.93 -5.81 -13.30
N ASP A 243 19.54 -6.30 -12.22
CA ASP A 243 18.79 -6.95 -11.14
C ASP A 243 18.24 -5.96 -10.13
N ALA A 244 17.35 -5.05 -10.52
CA ALA A 244 16.72 -4.11 -9.59
C ALA A 244 16.09 -4.81 -8.38
N LEU A 245 16.06 -4.12 -7.24
CA LEU A 245 15.35 -4.55 -6.04
C LEU A 245 14.22 -3.54 -5.75
N ILE A 246 13.01 -4.03 -5.70
CA ILE A 246 11.84 -3.23 -5.34
C ILE A 246 11.20 -3.89 -4.12
N TYR A 247 11.09 -3.17 -3.02
CA TYR A 247 10.44 -3.74 -1.86
C TYR A 247 9.65 -2.72 -1.05
N ASN A 248 8.63 -3.21 -0.35
CA ASN A 248 7.77 -2.40 0.51
C ASN A 248 7.25 -1.14 -0.21
N THR A 249 6.84 -1.31 -1.48
CA THR A 249 6.51 -0.21 -2.38
C THR A 249 5.10 -0.39 -2.95
N GLU A 250 4.34 0.71 -2.99
CA GLU A 250 3.08 0.80 -3.71
C GLU A 250 3.34 1.36 -5.10
N ILE A 251 2.84 0.66 -6.13
CA ILE A 251 2.91 1.09 -7.53
C ILE A 251 1.48 1.18 -8.03
N SER A 252 0.95 2.40 -8.13
CA SER A 252 -0.48 2.60 -8.33
C SER A 252 -0.79 3.76 -9.30
N HIS A 253 -1.91 3.66 -10.02
CA HIS A 253 -2.43 4.73 -10.90
C HIS A 253 -1.45 5.20 -11.98
N ASN A 254 -0.48 4.37 -12.37
CA ASN A 254 0.43 4.68 -13.46
C ASN A 254 -0.18 4.21 -14.78
N ARG A 255 0.19 4.88 -15.87
CA ARG A 255 -0.34 4.63 -17.21
C ARG A 255 0.78 4.42 -18.22
N ALA A 256 0.66 3.36 -19.02
CA ALA A 256 1.45 3.18 -20.24
C ALA A 256 0.52 3.13 -21.46
N THR A 257 0.98 3.61 -22.61
CA THR A 257 0.15 3.56 -23.83
C THR A 257 0.33 2.27 -24.63
N THR A 258 1.32 1.45 -24.28
CA THR A 258 1.57 0.16 -24.94
C THR A 258 1.46 -1.00 -23.93
N ALA A 259 2.35 -1.11 -22.95
CA ALA A 259 2.37 -2.25 -22.05
C ALA A 259 2.98 -1.92 -20.67
N GLY A 260 2.57 -2.70 -19.65
CA GLY A 260 3.10 -2.58 -18.30
C GLY A 260 2.73 -1.26 -17.63
N GLY A 261 1.45 -1.00 -17.39
CA GLY A 261 1.00 0.25 -16.74
C GLY A 261 1.72 0.52 -15.44
N GLY A 262 1.88 -0.49 -14.58
CA GLY A 262 2.70 -0.43 -13.37
C GLY A 262 4.18 -0.65 -13.66
N ILE A 263 4.52 -1.83 -14.16
CA ILE A 263 5.90 -2.27 -14.39
C ILE A 263 6.03 -2.89 -15.79
N TYR A 264 7.06 -2.48 -16.52
CA TYR A 264 7.54 -3.18 -17.70
C TYR A 264 8.94 -3.71 -17.44
N ASN A 265 9.14 -5.01 -17.61
CA ASN A 265 10.43 -5.67 -17.49
C ASN A 265 10.94 -6.13 -18.86
N SER A 266 12.13 -5.68 -19.23
CA SER A 266 12.80 -6.07 -20.47
C SER A 266 14.06 -6.88 -20.16
N GLY A 267 13.92 -8.21 -19.99
CA GLY A 267 15.05 -9.12 -19.85
C GLY A 267 15.78 -9.09 -18.50
N SER A 268 15.21 -8.46 -17.47
CA SER A 268 15.83 -8.36 -16.14
C SER A 268 15.36 -9.47 -15.19
N ALA A 269 16.25 -9.85 -14.25
CA ALA A 269 15.96 -10.76 -13.14
C ALA A 269 15.70 -9.99 -11.83
N PHE A 270 14.90 -8.93 -11.87
CA PHE A 270 14.63 -8.10 -10.69
C PHE A 270 13.96 -8.88 -9.56
N LEU A 271 14.16 -8.40 -8.34
CA LEU A 271 13.53 -8.95 -7.14
C LEU A 271 12.46 -7.98 -6.62
N SER A 272 11.24 -8.49 -6.47
CA SER A 272 10.09 -7.79 -5.90
C SER A 272 9.69 -8.44 -4.58
N VAL A 273 9.62 -7.67 -3.49
CA VAL A 273 9.24 -8.21 -2.17
C VAL A 273 8.28 -7.27 -1.47
N ASN A 274 7.17 -7.82 -1.00
CA ASN A 274 6.16 -7.05 -0.25
C ASN A 274 5.71 -5.77 -0.99
N ASN A 275 5.42 -5.87 -2.28
CA ASN A 275 4.91 -4.75 -3.07
C ASN A 275 3.42 -4.90 -3.35
N THR A 276 2.74 -3.77 -3.54
CA THR A 276 1.36 -3.71 -4.01
C THR A 276 1.32 -2.98 -5.35
N VAL A 277 0.89 -3.67 -6.40
CA VAL A 277 0.74 -3.14 -7.76
C VAL A 277 -0.74 -3.16 -8.11
N SER A 278 -1.38 -1.99 -8.14
CA SER A 278 -2.84 -1.90 -8.30
C SER A 278 -3.30 -0.60 -8.95
N GLY A 279 -4.41 -0.64 -9.68
CA GLY A 279 -4.99 0.55 -10.32
C GLY A 279 -4.16 1.14 -11.46
N ASN A 280 -3.17 0.41 -11.97
CA ASN A 280 -2.38 0.84 -13.12
C ASN A 280 -3.07 0.48 -14.43
N ILE A 281 -2.76 1.16 -15.53
CA ILE A 281 -3.46 1.04 -16.79
C ILE A 281 -2.49 0.90 -17.96
N ALA A 282 -2.75 -0.09 -18.80
CA ALA A 282 -2.14 -0.20 -20.14
C ALA A 282 -3.05 -1.01 -21.08
N PRO A 283 -2.90 -0.88 -22.41
CA PRO A 283 -3.55 -1.78 -23.36
C PRO A 283 -3.17 -3.25 -23.16
N THR A 284 -1.92 -3.51 -22.73
CA THR A 284 -1.42 -4.86 -22.45
C THR A 284 -0.79 -4.88 -21.04
N ALA A 285 -1.26 -5.77 -20.16
CA ALA A 285 -0.86 -5.90 -18.76
C ALA A 285 -0.85 -4.57 -18.00
N GLY A 286 -1.96 -4.21 -17.40
CA GLY A 286 -2.05 -3.00 -16.57
C GLY A 286 -1.06 -3.03 -15.38
N GLY A 287 -0.79 -4.19 -14.79
CA GLY A 287 0.12 -4.36 -13.66
C GLY A 287 1.57 -4.58 -14.07
N LEU A 288 1.94 -5.79 -14.46
CA LEU A 288 3.30 -6.19 -14.84
C LEU A 288 3.32 -6.83 -16.23
N TYR A 289 4.13 -6.29 -17.13
CA TYR A 289 4.50 -6.95 -18.37
C TYR A 289 5.94 -7.45 -18.27
N ASN A 290 6.16 -8.76 -18.40
CA ASN A 290 7.48 -9.38 -18.43
C ASN A 290 7.85 -9.80 -19.85
N ASN A 291 8.90 -9.21 -20.38
CA ASN A 291 9.44 -9.52 -21.69
C ASN A 291 10.83 -10.17 -21.56
N GLY A 292 10.86 -11.49 -21.45
CA GLY A 292 12.07 -12.30 -21.49
C GLY A 292 12.93 -12.32 -20.22
N GLY A 293 12.51 -11.72 -19.12
CA GLY A 293 13.25 -11.73 -17.85
C GLY A 293 12.81 -12.84 -16.90
N ASP A 294 13.64 -13.12 -15.88
CA ASP A 294 13.41 -14.09 -14.82
C ASP A 294 13.23 -13.42 -13.44
N PRO A 295 12.25 -12.51 -13.26
CA PRO A 295 12.08 -11.85 -11.98
C PRO A 295 11.58 -12.81 -10.90
N HIS A 296 11.92 -12.50 -9.65
CA HIS A 296 11.41 -13.16 -8.47
C HIS A 296 10.43 -12.25 -7.73
N LEU A 297 9.18 -12.66 -7.65
CA LEU A 297 8.14 -11.93 -6.94
C LEU A 297 7.75 -12.68 -5.68
N ARG A 298 7.79 -12.00 -4.54
CA ARG A 298 7.62 -12.58 -3.21
C ARG A 298 6.69 -11.72 -2.35
N ASN A 299 5.80 -12.34 -1.59
CA ASN A 299 4.89 -11.64 -0.68
C ASN A 299 4.18 -10.43 -1.30
N SER A 300 3.89 -10.43 -2.59
CA SER A 300 3.41 -9.25 -3.31
C SER A 300 1.95 -9.41 -3.75
N ILE A 301 1.26 -8.29 -3.91
CA ILE A 301 -0.10 -8.23 -4.46
C ILE A 301 -0.04 -7.53 -5.81
N LEU A 302 -0.53 -8.19 -6.86
CA LEU A 302 -0.78 -7.60 -8.18
C LEU A 302 -2.26 -7.80 -8.49
N TRP A 303 -3.08 -6.77 -8.27
CA TRP A 303 -4.53 -6.91 -8.34
C TRP A 303 -5.24 -5.64 -8.78
N GLY A 304 -6.24 -5.80 -9.65
CA GLY A 304 -7.12 -4.71 -10.03
C GLY A 304 -6.44 -3.67 -10.91
N ASN A 305 -5.51 -4.10 -11.76
CA ASN A 305 -4.95 -3.28 -12.80
C ASN A 305 -5.81 -3.40 -14.07
N LEU A 306 -5.92 -2.33 -14.85
CA LEU A 306 -6.79 -2.28 -16.01
C LEU A 306 -6.01 -2.57 -17.30
N THR A 307 -6.41 -3.63 -17.99
CA THR A 307 -5.83 -4.04 -19.28
C THR A 307 -6.85 -3.79 -20.38
N GLY A 308 -6.52 -2.91 -21.31
CA GLY A 308 -7.44 -2.47 -22.36
C GLY A 308 -8.70 -1.75 -21.83
N GLY A 309 -8.64 -1.20 -20.61
CA GLY A 309 -9.78 -0.52 -19.98
C GLY A 309 -10.74 -1.47 -19.24
N ALA A 310 -10.41 -2.76 -19.09
CA ALA A 310 -11.19 -3.75 -18.36
C ALA A 310 -10.36 -4.37 -17.23
N LEU A 311 -11.02 -4.91 -16.20
CA LEU A 311 -10.38 -5.82 -15.26
C LEU A 311 -10.04 -7.09 -16.03
N GLY A 312 -8.76 -7.45 -16.06
CA GLY A 312 -8.26 -8.59 -16.82
C GLY A 312 -7.06 -9.22 -16.15
N SER A 313 -6.18 -9.82 -16.93
CA SER A 313 -4.92 -10.32 -16.43
C SER A 313 -4.06 -9.17 -15.96
N ASP A 314 -3.79 -9.12 -14.63
CA ASP A 314 -2.91 -8.12 -14.04
C ASP A 314 -1.47 -8.25 -14.53
N VAL A 315 -1.12 -9.42 -15.05
CA VAL A 315 0.24 -9.79 -15.47
C VAL A 315 0.22 -10.44 -16.84
N MET A 316 1.21 -10.10 -17.65
CA MET A 316 1.55 -10.83 -18.88
C MET A 316 3.02 -11.25 -18.86
N ASN A 317 3.27 -12.52 -19.19
CA ASN A 317 4.62 -13.05 -19.38
C ASN A 317 4.83 -13.42 -20.84
N GLU A 318 5.74 -12.71 -21.51
CA GLU A 318 6.14 -12.96 -22.91
C GLU A 318 7.60 -13.44 -22.98
N GLY A 319 7.87 -14.53 -22.27
CA GLY A 319 9.19 -15.14 -22.21
C GLY A 319 9.88 -14.98 -20.85
N GLY A 320 10.94 -15.77 -20.68
CA GLY A 320 11.57 -15.94 -19.36
C GLY A 320 10.75 -16.86 -18.44
N THR A 321 11.26 -17.01 -17.22
CA THR A 321 10.66 -17.90 -16.21
C THR A 321 10.53 -17.17 -14.88
N PRO A 322 9.61 -16.20 -14.77
CA PRO A 322 9.33 -15.53 -13.49
C PRO A 322 9.04 -16.54 -12.38
N VAL A 323 9.50 -16.29 -11.17
CA VAL A 323 9.22 -17.14 -10.01
C VAL A 323 8.32 -16.38 -9.04
N TRP A 324 7.18 -16.95 -8.73
CA TRP A 324 6.17 -16.38 -7.86
C TRP A 324 6.08 -17.18 -6.56
N SER A 325 6.14 -16.51 -5.41
CA SER A 325 6.05 -17.17 -4.11
C SER A 325 5.28 -16.32 -3.11
N HIS A 326 4.20 -16.88 -2.55
CA HIS A 326 3.34 -16.20 -1.58
C HIS A 326 2.82 -14.86 -2.12
N CYS A 327 2.32 -14.86 -3.37
CA CYS A 327 1.77 -13.68 -4.02
C CYS A 327 0.26 -13.82 -4.22
N ASN A 328 -0.45 -12.69 -4.19
CA ASN A 328 -1.85 -12.62 -4.60
C ASN A 328 -1.92 -11.92 -5.95
N VAL A 329 -2.26 -12.67 -7.00
CA VAL A 329 -2.18 -12.20 -8.39
C VAL A 329 -3.50 -12.43 -9.10
N GLY A 330 -4.08 -11.37 -9.63
CA GLY A 330 -5.29 -11.47 -10.44
C GLY A 330 -5.05 -12.27 -11.73
N GLY A 331 -5.81 -13.34 -11.90
CA GLY A 331 -5.64 -14.27 -13.01
C GLY A 331 -4.42 -15.19 -12.87
N TRP A 332 -3.98 -15.51 -11.65
CA TRP A 332 -2.86 -16.41 -11.41
C TRP A 332 -3.03 -17.75 -12.14
N SER A 333 -2.03 -18.11 -12.90
CA SER A 333 -1.93 -19.42 -13.56
C SER A 333 -0.46 -19.78 -13.82
N ALA A 334 -0.19 -21.07 -14.07
CA ALA A 334 1.16 -21.55 -14.38
C ALA A 334 1.74 -20.97 -15.68
N THR A 335 0.95 -20.31 -16.51
CA THR A 335 1.43 -19.61 -17.71
C THR A 335 2.18 -18.33 -17.39
N LEU A 336 1.98 -17.76 -16.20
CA LEU A 336 2.66 -16.55 -15.74
C LEU A 336 4.08 -16.81 -15.23
N GLY A 337 4.48 -18.07 -15.05
CA GLY A 337 5.80 -18.45 -14.61
C GLY A 337 5.80 -19.65 -13.67
N LYS A 338 6.92 -19.85 -12.98
CA LYS A 338 7.11 -20.94 -12.03
C LYS A 338 6.41 -20.64 -10.71
N ASP A 339 5.60 -21.59 -10.23
CA ASP A 339 5.02 -21.54 -8.89
C ASP A 339 6.08 -21.89 -7.82
N GLY A 340 6.46 -20.90 -7.04
CA GLY A 340 7.32 -21.03 -5.87
C GLY A 340 6.56 -21.37 -4.59
N GLY A 341 5.24 -21.56 -4.69
CA GLY A 341 4.34 -21.99 -3.62
C GLY A 341 3.47 -20.88 -3.01
N ARG A 342 2.27 -21.31 -2.61
CA ARG A 342 1.27 -20.50 -1.90
C ARG A 342 0.84 -19.21 -2.60
N ASN A 343 0.84 -19.19 -3.93
CA ASN A 343 0.25 -18.11 -4.69
C ASN A 343 -1.28 -18.26 -4.70
N ILE A 344 -2.00 -17.15 -4.66
CA ILE A 344 -3.46 -17.11 -4.66
C ILE A 344 -3.98 -16.16 -5.74
N ASP A 345 -5.20 -16.42 -6.20
CA ASP A 345 -5.99 -15.56 -7.08
C ASP A 345 -7.30 -15.23 -6.35
N ARG A 346 -7.24 -14.24 -5.46
CA ARG A 346 -8.39 -13.83 -4.64
C ARG A 346 -8.40 -12.33 -4.45
N ASN A 347 -9.60 -11.71 -4.49
CA ASN A 347 -9.74 -10.29 -4.19
C ASN A 347 -9.05 -9.95 -2.85
N PRO A 348 -8.02 -9.07 -2.85
CA PRO A 348 -7.30 -8.69 -1.63
C PRO A 348 -8.13 -7.83 -0.67
N VAL A 349 -9.34 -7.45 -1.02
CA VAL A 349 -10.26 -6.64 -0.20
C VAL A 349 -9.56 -5.40 0.35
N PHE A 350 -9.04 -4.58 -0.55
CA PHE A 350 -8.45 -3.28 -0.21
C PHE A 350 -9.49 -2.37 0.45
N ARG A 351 -9.06 -1.47 1.33
CA ARG A 351 -9.94 -0.50 1.99
C ARG A 351 -10.62 0.44 0.99
N ARG A 352 -9.97 0.73 -0.13
CA ARG A 352 -10.56 1.42 -1.28
C ARG A 352 -9.88 0.96 -2.56
N LYS A 353 -10.69 0.60 -3.57
CA LYS A 353 -10.19 0.30 -4.91
C LYS A 353 -9.56 1.55 -5.55
N GLY A 354 -8.66 1.34 -6.51
CA GLY A 354 -8.09 2.41 -7.33
C GLY A 354 -8.95 2.78 -8.55
N TYR A 355 -10.20 2.37 -8.59
CA TYR A 355 -11.15 2.61 -9.69
C TYR A 355 -12.60 2.57 -9.19
N ASP A 356 -13.50 3.26 -9.88
CA ASP A 356 -14.94 3.24 -9.63
C ASP A 356 -15.60 1.96 -10.19
N ASP A 357 -16.88 1.79 -9.93
CA ASP A 357 -17.64 0.62 -10.41
C ASP A 357 -17.78 0.57 -11.95
N ASP A 358 -17.65 1.71 -12.63
CA ASP A 358 -17.55 1.83 -14.09
C ASP A 358 -16.11 1.69 -14.61
N LEU A 359 -15.18 1.27 -13.77
CA LEU A 359 -13.74 1.11 -14.04
C LEU A 359 -13.01 2.43 -14.36
N THR A 360 -13.57 3.58 -13.99
CA THR A 360 -12.87 4.86 -14.06
C THR A 360 -11.78 4.89 -12.99
N PRO A 361 -10.51 5.15 -13.37
CA PRO A 361 -9.41 5.22 -12.41
C PRO A 361 -9.58 6.35 -11.40
N ARG A 362 -9.21 6.07 -10.16
CA ARG A 362 -9.26 7.02 -9.03
C ARG A 362 -7.85 7.28 -8.54
N SER A 363 -7.54 8.52 -8.24
CA SER A 363 -6.25 8.92 -7.66
C SER A 363 -6.18 8.74 -6.14
N ASP A 364 -7.27 8.34 -5.49
CA ASP A 364 -7.41 8.24 -4.04
C ASP A 364 -7.62 6.81 -3.53
N GLY A 365 -7.13 5.82 -4.25
CA GLY A 365 -7.09 4.43 -3.83
C GLY A 365 -6.42 4.26 -2.46
N ASN A 366 -6.89 3.30 -1.67
CA ASN A 366 -6.29 2.93 -0.39
C ASN A 366 -6.05 1.42 -0.37
N TYR A 367 -4.83 1.03 -0.63
CA TYR A 367 -4.44 -0.37 -0.81
C TYR A 367 -4.06 -1.09 0.49
N ARG A 368 -4.39 -0.53 1.64
CA ARG A 368 -4.33 -1.25 2.92
C ARG A 368 -5.39 -2.34 2.94
N LEU A 369 -5.06 -3.43 3.60
CA LEU A 369 -5.93 -4.60 3.68
C LEU A 369 -7.07 -4.39 4.68
N SER A 370 -8.24 -4.95 4.38
CA SER A 370 -9.34 -5.10 5.33
C SER A 370 -9.17 -6.39 6.14
N SER A 371 -9.86 -6.50 7.27
CA SER A 371 -9.79 -7.67 8.17
C SER A 371 -10.16 -9.01 7.52
N THR A 372 -10.91 -8.96 6.43
CA THR A 372 -11.37 -10.15 5.70
C THR A 372 -10.49 -10.49 4.50
N SER A 373 -9.41 -9.76 4.30
CA SER A 373 -8.52 -9.97 3.16
C SER A 373 -7.86 -11.37 3.21
N PRO A 374 -7.86 -12.12 2.10
CA PRO A 374 -7.13 -13.37 2.01
C PRO A 374 -5.61 -13.18 1.98
N SER A 375 -5.12 -11.96 1.85
CA SER A 375 -3.69 -11.61 1.87
C SER A 375 -3.16 -11.39 3.28
N VAL A 376 -4.04 -11.26 4.29
CA VAL A 376 -3.65 -11.14 5.70
C VAL A 376 -3.07 -12.48 6.19
N ASN A 377 -1.92 -12.43 6.89
CA ASN A 377 -1.21 -13.57 7.44
C ASN A 377 -0.92 -14.67 6.38
N SER A 378 -0.63 -14.27 5.15
CA SER A 378 -0.49 -15.21 4.03
C SER A 378 0.87 -15.13 3.33
N GLY A 379 1.75 -14.24 3.77
CA GLY A 379 3.13 -14.14 3.29
C GLY A 379 4.07 -15.15 3.96
N TYR A 380 5.35 -14.99 3.71
CA TYR A 380 6.41 -15.84 4.24
C TYR A 380 7.51 -15.01 4.89
N ASN A 381 7.61 -15.06 6.21
CA ASN A 381 8.52 -14.24 7.01
C ASN A 381 9.99 -14.29 6.56
N PRO A 382 10.57 -15.46 6.16
CA PRO A 382 11.94 -15.50 5.72
C PRO A 382 12.26 -14.61 4.51
N PHE A 383 11.27 -14.28 3.65
CA PHE A 383 11.48 -13.35 2.55
C PHE A 383 11.71 -11.91 3.03
N VAL A 384 11.10 -11.54 4.15
CA VAL A 384 11.31 -10.25 4.81
C VAL A 384 12.65 -10.22 5.54
N LEU A 385 13.00 -11.33 6.23
CA LEU A 385 14.17 -11.40 7.11
C LEU A 385 15.49 -11.70 6.36
N SER A 386 15.42 -12.48 5.26
CA SER A 386 16.61 -12.98 4.55
C SER A 386 16.93 -12.24 3.25
N GLY A 387 15.97 -11.60 2.63
CA GLY A 387 16.11 -10.97 1.31
C GLY A 387 17.12 -9.83 1.24
N PHE A 388 17.55 -9.32 2.39
CA PHE A 388 18.36 -8.11 2.52
C PHE A 388 19.70 -8.32 3.21
N ARG A 389 19.97 -9.53 3.74
CA ARG A 389 21.19 -9.82 4.49
C ARG A 389 22.42 -10.14 3.64
N ASN A 390 22.28 -10.36 2.34
CA ASN A 390 23.40 -10.67 1.46
C ASN A 390 24.13 -9.41 0.96
N ARG A 391 24.11 -8.34 1.73
CA ARG A 391 25.04 -7.25 1.51
C ARG A 391 26.39 -7.62 2.11
N THR A 392 27.24 -8.19 1.31
CA THR A 392 28.69 -8.19 1.54
C THR A 392 29.31 -6.81 1.25
N SER A 393 28.51 -5.76 1.15
CA SER A 393 29.02 -4.41 1.10
C SER A 393 29.61 -4.07 2.47
N THR A 394 30.88 -4.29 2.59
CA THR A 394 31.74 -3.83 3.69
C THR A 394 31.97 -2.31 3.65
N VAL A 395 31.17 -1.59 2.89
CA VAL A 395 31.21 -0.14 2.87
C VAL A 395 30.39 0.36 4.07
N LEU A 396 31.00 0.21 5.22
CA LEU A 396 30.69 0.88 6.49
C LEU A 396 30.96 2.38 6.32
N LEU A 397 30.16 3.09 5.54
CA LEU A 397 30.51 4.45 5.21
C LEU A 397 29.64 5.49 5.89
N HIS A 398 28.68 5.05 6.68
CA HIS A 398 27.88 5.99 7.46
C HIS A 398 27.87 5.60 8.93
N PRO A 399 28.15 6.52 9.89
CA PRO A 399 27.96 6.23 11.32
C PRO A 399 26.55 5.83 11.65
N ALA A 400 25.56 6.31 10.89
CA ALA A 400 24.18 5.88 10.96
C ALA A 400 23.96 4.42 10.51
N LYS A 401 24.88 3.82 9.76
CA LYS A 401 24.78 2.39 9.36
C LYS A 401 25.40 1.40 10.36
N ALA A 402 26.22 1.82 11.29
CA ALA A 402 26.83 0.94 12.28
C ALA A 402 25.84 0.36 13.30
N GLY A 403 24.62 0.87 13.36
CA GLY A 403 23.50 0.37 14.16
C GLY A 403 22.20 0.24 13.37
N TYR A 404 22.22 0.52 12.07
CA TYR A 404 21.04 0.41 11.22
C TYR A 404 20.75 -1.06 10.92
N THR A 405 19.92 -1.63 11.75
CA THR A 405 19.07 -2.71 11.31
C THR A 405 18.09 -2.05 10.35
N GLU A 406 18.27 -2.29 9.04
CA GLU A 406 17.26 -1.89 8.06
C GLU A 406 15.89 -2.14 8.69
N ALA A 407 15.03 -1.13 8.70
CA ALA A 407 13.69 -1.24 9.29
C ALA A 407 12.81 -2.13 8.40
N LEU A 408 13.26 -3.36 8.15
CA LEU A 408 12.46 -4.48 7.64
C LEU A 408 11.34 -4.80 8.62
N GLY A 409 11.41 -4.24 9.81
CA GLY A 409 10.38 -4.29 10.80
C GLY A 409 9.17 -3.41 10.52
N LEU A 410 9.18 -2.52 9.53
CA LEU A 410 8.06 -1.63 9.23
C LEU A 410 7.48 -1.90 7.83
N ASP A 411 6.16 -1.76 7.73
CA ASP A 411 5.42 -1.74 6.48
C ASP A 411 5.47 -0.33 5.83
N LEU A 412 4.88 -0.15 4.66
CA LEU A 412 4.80 1.16 4.00
C LEU A 412 3.95 2.17 4.79
N GLY A 413 3.15 1.71 5.74
CA GLY A 413 2.39 2.53 6.67
C GLY A 413 3.15 2.91 7.95
N SER A 414 4.45 2.57 8.07
CA SER A 414 5.27 2.73 9.27
C SER A 414 4.76 1.92 10.48
N LEU A 415 4.09 0.81 10.24
CA LEU A 415 3.66 -0.14 11.25
C LEU A 415 4.57 -1.36 11.26
N ALA A 416 4.52 -2.18 12.33
CA ALA A 416 5.28 -3.41 12.39
C ALA A 416 4.98 -4.29 11.17
N ARG A 417 6.03 -4.70 10.42
CA ARG A 417 5.90 -5.49 9.18
C ARG A 417 5.38 -6.91 9.41
N ILE A 418 5.57 -7.44 10.59
CA ILE A 418 5.01 -8.72 11.01
C ILE A 418 4.12 -8.43 12.21
N TYR A 419 2.83 -8.58 12.02
CA TYR A 419 1.83 -8.53 13.04
C TYR A 419 1.16 -9.90 13.12
N ASP A 420 0.87 -10.39 14.33
CA ASP A 420 0.21 -11.68 14.53
C ASP A 420 0.98 -12.89 13.92
N ASP A 421 2.32 -12.87 14.08
CA ASP A 421 3.30 -13.91 13.75
C ASP A 421 3.58 -14.16 12.26
N ILE A 422 2.74 -13.77 11.34
CA ILE A 422 2.91 -14.01 9.89
C ILE A 422 2.75 -12.72 9.12
N VAL A 423 3.72 -12.41 8.25
CA VAL A 423 3.68 -11.24 7.38
C VAL A 423 2.52 -11.31 6.39
N ASP A 424 1.91 -10.16 6.11
CA ASP A 424 0.93 -10.02 5.06
C ASP A 424 1.58 -10.01 3.66
N MET A 425 0.82 -10.36 2.64
CA MET A 425 1.19 -10.06 1.27
C MET A 425 0.95 -8.57 0.97
N GLY A 426 1.82 -7.95 0.16
CA GLY A 426 1.71 -6.55 -0.24
C GLY A 426 2.55 -5.59 0.60
N ALA A 427 2.41 -4.29 0.29
CA ALA A 427 3.20 -3.22 0.89
C ALA A 427 2.74 -2.84 2.31
N TYR A 428 1.53 -3.21 2.68
CA TYR A 428 0.91 -2.84 3.96
C TYR A 428 0.56 -4.06 4.79
N GLU A 429 0.84 -3.97 6.09
CA GLU A 429 0.43 -4.95 7.09
C GLU A 429 -0.93 -4.58 7.67
N TYR A 430 -1.79 -5.55 7.91
CA TYR A 430 -3.07 -5.34 8.57
C TYR A 430 -2.88 -5.22 10.09
N HIS A 431 -3.32 -4.11 10.64
CA HIS A 431 -3.35 -3.86 12.07
C HIS A 431 -4.78 -3.51 12.52
N PRO A 432 -5.44 -4.31 13.33
CA PRO A 432 -6.87 -4.17 13.65
C PRO A 432 -7.22 -2.86 14.38
N ASN A 433 -6.30 -2.30 15.16
CA ASN A 433 -6.56 -1.14 16.01
C ASN A 433 -5.82 0.14 15.57
N THR A 434 -5.31 0.16 14.34
CA THR A 434 -4.51 1.30 13.90
C THR A 434 -5.36 2.45 13.43
N ILE A 435 -5.15 3.60 14.03
CA ILE A 435 -5.69 4.89 13.58
C ILE A 435 -4.77 5.41 12.47
N TYR A 436 -5.29 5.52 11.26
CA TYR A 436 -4.60 6.17 10.16
C TYR A 436 -5.10 7.61 10.05
N PRO A 437 -4.32 8.62 10.45
CA PRO A 437 -4.71 10.01 10.27
C PRO A 437 -4.88 10.29 8.77
N ASN A 438 -5.94 11.01 8.43
CA ASN A 438 -6.30 11.36 7.04
C ASN A 438 -6.70 10.17 6.13
N VAL A 439 -7.01 9.00 6.69
CA VAL A 439 -7.60 7.92 5.93
C VAL A 439 -9.11 8.12 5.85
N VAL A 440 -9.64 8.00 4.65
CA VAL A 440 -11.08 8.09 4.37
C VAL A 440 -11.59 6.68 4.05
N HIS A 441 -12.68 6.28 4.68
CA HIS A 441 -13.32 4.99 4.45
C HIS A 441 -14.55 5.13 3.57
N GLU A 442 -14.74 4.15 2.71
CA GLU A 442 -15.89 4.07 1.83
C GLU A 442 -17.09 3.49 2.58
N ILE A 443 -18.24 4.13 2.46
CA ILE A 443 -19.52 3.68 2.98
C ILE A 443 -20.46 3.46 1.80
N VAL A 444 -20.84 2.22 1.54
CA VAL A 444 -21.78 1.88 0.47
C VAL A 444 -23.19 1.79 1.04
N ILE A 445 -24.07 2.67 0.60
CA ILE A 445 -25.49 2.66 0.93
C ILE A 445 -26.27 2.13 -0.28
N GLY A 446 -26.93 1.00 -0.10
CA GLY A 446 -27.78 0.40 -1.11
C GLY A 446 -29.07 1.19 -1.34
N THR A 447 -29.80 0.84 -2.40
CA THR A 447 -31.17 1.27 -2.59
C THR A 447 -32.10 0.32 -1.85
N TYR A 448 -32.92 0.85 -0.95
CA TYR A 448 -33.83 0.05 -0.14
C TYR A 448 -35.26 0.34 -0.54
N PRO A 449 -36.08 -0.69 -0.87
CA PRO A 449 -37.49 -0.50 -1.21
C PRO A 449 -38.24 0.17 -0.06
N ASN A 450 -39.02 1.20 -0.38
CA ASN A 450 -39.90 1.91 0.57
C ASN A 450 -39.20 2.62 1.73
N VAL A 451 -37.90 2.93 1.56
CA VAL A 451 -37.14 3.74 2.51
C VAL A 451 -36.29 4.75 1.76
N THR A 452 -36.33 5.98 2.20
CA THR A 452 -35.40 7.03 1.77
C THR A 452 -34.32 7.19 2.82
N THR A 453 -33.08 7.33 2.39
CA THR A 453 -31.91 7.50 3.27
C THR A 453 -31.27 8.88 3.11
N VAL A 454 -30.72 9.39 4.18
CA VAL A 454 -29.86 10.59 4.18
C VAL A 454 -28.62 10.28 5.00
N PRO A 455 -27.43 10.20 4.36
CA PRO A 455 -27.14 10.36 2.92
C PRO A 455 -27.92 9.39 2.03
N GLY A 456 -28.10 9.72 0.75
CA GLY A 456 -28.81 8.89 -0.23
C GLY A 456 -28.01 7.63 -0.61
N ALA A 457 -28.64 6.74 -1.41
CA ALA A 457 -27.96 5.56 -1.95
C ALA A 457 -26.73 5.98 -2.79
N GLY A 458 -25.67 5.20 -2.70
CA GLY A 458 -24.41 5.46 -3.39
C GLY A 458 -23.19 5.24 -2.48
N ILE A 459 -22.04 5.71 -2.96
CA ILE A 459 -20.78 5.65 -2.24
C ILE A 459 -20.55 6.97 -1.51
N HIS A 460 -20.30 6.89 -0.22
CA HIS A 460 -19.98 8.01 0.65
C HIS A 460 -18.63 7.78 1.32
N TYR A 461 -18.00 8.85 1.78
CA TYR A 461 -16.68 8.80 2.38
C TYR A 461 -16.68 9.44 3.75
N ILE A 462 -16.04 8.79 4.71
CA ILE A 462 -15.86 9.30 6.06
C ILE A 462 -14.41 9.18 6.51
N GLU A 463 -13.90 10.21 7.20
CA GLU A 463 -12.59 10.14 7.82
C GLU A 463 -12.54 9.05 8.89
N SER A 464 -11.37 8.37 8.98
CA SER A 464 -11.14 7.35 10.00
C SER A 464 -11.42 7.87 11.40
N GLN A 465 -12.00 7.04 12.25
CA GLN A 465 -12.39 7.35 13.63
C GLN A 465 -13.53 8.38 13.78
N LYS A 466 -14.18 8.77 12.69
CA LYS A 466 -15.41 9.58 12.76
C LYS A 466 -16.65 8.70 12.82
N ASP A 467 -17.70 9.19 13.46
CA ASP A 467 -19.00 8.54 13.48
C ASP A 467 -19.73 8.81 12.16
N PHE A 468 -20.17 7.76 11.48
CA PHE A 468 -21.04 7.89 10.31
C PHE A 468 -22.49 7.84 10.76
N THR A 469 -23.29 8.85 10.39
CA THR A 469 -24.70 8.93 10.76
C THR A 469 -25.58 8.85 9.51
N MET A 470 -26.59 8.02 9.56
CA MET A 470 -27.57 7.84 8.49
C MET A 470 -29.00 7.92 9.06
N ARG A 471 -29.87 8.68 8.40
CA ARG A 471 -31.28 8.77 8.73
C ARG A 471 -32.11 8.01 7.71
N LEU A 472 -33.01 7.20 8.19
CA LEU A 472 -33.98 6.42 7.41
C LEU A 472 -35.35 7.03 7.54
N THR A 473 -36.01 7.26 6.42
CA THR A 473 -37.40 7.75 6.38
C THR A 473 -38.26 6.70 5.64
N PRO A 474 -39.24 6.10 6.29
CA PRO A 474 -40.11 5.15 5.61
C PRO A 474 -41.01 5.86 4.61
N ALA A 475 -41.32 5.19 3.50
CA ALA A 475 -42.38 5.65 2.60
C ALA A 475 -43.73 5.59 3.29
N GLU A 476 -44.70 6.34 2.79
CA GLU A 476 -46.05 6.32 3.31
C GLU A 476 -46.63 4.88 3.30
N GLY A 477 -47.19 4.46 4.43
CA GLY A 477 -47.69 3.10 4.60
C GLY A 477 -46.62 2.06 5.00
N TYR A 478 -45.41 2.47 5.35
CA TYR A 478 -44.34 1.57 5.81
C TYR A 478 -43.82 1.96 7.19
N SER A 479 -43.27 0.99 7.91
CA SER A 479 -42.70 1.15 9.26
C SER A 479 -41.27 0.60 9.31
N LEU A 480 -40.45 1.27 10.09
CA LEU A 480 -39.06 0.87 10.40
C LEU A 480 -38.91 0.28 11.81
N LYS A 481 -40.04 -0.04 12.48
CA LYS A 481 -40.02 -0.52 13.87
C LYS A 481 -39.15 -1.76 14.09
N TYR A 482 -39.05 -2.63 13.10
CA TYR A 482 -38.30 -3.87 13.15
C TYR A 482 -37.08 -3.86 12.20
N ILE A 483 -36.56 -2.67 11.93
CA ILE A 483 -35.39 -2.55 11.07
C ILE A 483 -34.21 -3.32 11.66
N GLN A 484 -33.53 -4.12 10.83
CA GLN A 484 -32.29 -4.78 11.15
C GLN A 484 -31.23 -4.23 10.22
N VAL A 485 -30.08 -3.95 10.80
CA VAL A 485 -28.91 -3.41 10.10
C VAL A 485 -27.79 -4.41 10.17
N LYS A 486 -27.23 -4.75 9.01
CA LYS A 486 -26.03 -5.57 8.89
C LYS A 486 -24.98 -4.82 8.11
N THR A 487 -23.74 -5.08 8.42
CA THR A 487 -22.59 -4.64 7.64
C THR A 487 -21.77 -5.85 7.22
N ASP A 488 -20.95 -5.71 6.21
CA ASP A 488 -20.00 -6.73 5.78
C ASP A 488 -18.80 -6.87 6.73
N SER A 489 -18.61 -5.90 7.63
CA SER A 489 -17.59 -5.96 8.67
C SER A 489 -17.99 -6.90 9.81
N LYS A 490 -17.11 -7.82 10.20
CA LYS A 490 -17.32 -8.75 11.33
C LYS A 490 -17.37 -8.05 12.70
N ILE A 491 -16.96 -6.78 12.76
CA ILE A 491 -16.80 -6.03 14.02
C ILE A 491 -18.06 -5.26 14.39
N ARG A 492 -19.08 -5.20 13.52
CA ARG A 492 -20.18 -4.25 13.63
C ARG A 492 -21.54 -4.84 13.30
N ASP A 493 -21.97 -5.81 14.05
CA ASP A 493 -23.39 -6.12 14.14
C ASP A 493 -24.02 -5.47 15.38
N GLU A 494 -25.33 -5.34 15.35
CA GLU A 494 -26.09 -4.75 16.46
C GLU A 494 -25.93 -5.53 17.78
N GLN A 495 -25.64 -6.82 17.71
CA GLN A 495 -25.49 -7.71 18.88
C GLN A 495 -24.13 -7.54 19.56
N GLN A 496 -23.12 -7.02 18.85
CA GLN A 496 -21.80 -6.75 19.40
C GLN A 496 -21.60 -5.29 19.84
N GLY A 497 -22.64 -4.48 19.86
CA GLY A 497 -22.63 -3.11 20.39
C GLY A 497 -21.97 -2.06 19.48
N GLY A 498 -21.80 -2.39 18.19
CA GLY A 498 -21.12 -1.50 17.23
C GLY A 498 -22.02 -0.44 16.59
N ILE A 499 -23.30 -0.70 16.41
CA ILE A 499 -24.25 0.20 15.73
C ILE A 499 -25.28 0.71 16.72
N ARG A 500 -25.52 2.01 16.74
CA ARG A 500 -26.59 2.62 17.55
C ARG A 500 -27.80 2.90 16.67
N ILE A 501 -28.95 2.32 17.03
CA ILE A 501 -30.24 2.50 16.35
C ILE A 501 -31.15 3.30 17.25
N THR A 502 -31.63 4.44 16.75
CA THR A 502 -32.57 5.30 17.47
C THR A 502 -33.86 5.45 16.67
N HIS A 503 -34.97 4.99 17.20
CA HIS A 503 -36.31 5.24 16.66
C HIS A 503 -36.78 6.60 17.09
N ASN A 504 -37.09 7.48 16.14
CA ASN A 504 -37.53 8.84 16.40
C ASN A 504 -39.06 8.90 16.49
N GLU A 505 -39.58 9.89 17.22
CA GLU A 505 -41.03 10.08 17.41
C GLU A 505 -41.78 10.33 16.10
N ASP A 506 -41.11 10.83 15.08
CA ASP A 506 -41.68 11.07 13.74
C ASP A 506 -41.72 9.81 12.86
N GLY A 507 -41.36 8.63 13.39
CA GLY A 507 -41.34 7.36 12.68
C GLY A 507 -40.09 7.14 11.84
N THR A 508 -39.14 8.07 11.82
CA THR A 508 -37.83 7.88 11.20
C THR A 508 -36.91 7.11 12.12
N VAL A 509 -35.80 6.58 11.57
CA VAL A 509 -34.77 5.91 12.35
C VAL A 509 -33.40 6.55 12.06
N THR A 510 -32.66 6.80 13.11
CA THR A 510 -31.28 7.28 13.01
C THR A 510 -30.33 6.13 13.33
N LEU A 511 -29.41 5.85 12.42
CA LEU A 511 -28.34 4.89 12.58
C LEU A 511 -27.02 5.64 12.80
N VAL A 512 -26.24 5.23 13.79
CA VAL A 512 -24.89 5.75 14.01
C VAL A 512 -23.93 4.58 14.03
N PHE A 513 -22.97 4.62 13.12
CA PHE A 513 -21.83 3.71 13.04
C PHE A 513 -20.62 4.41 13.70
N PRO A 514 -20.30 4.10 14.96
CA PRO A 514 -19.29 4.84 15.69
C PRO A 514 -17.89 4.49 15.21
N LYS A 515 -17.01 5.49 15.18
CA LYS A 515 -15.57 5.34 14.92
C LYS A 515 -15.23 4.43 13.74
N VAL A 516 -15.72 4.76 12.55
CA VAL A 516 -15.48 3.97 11.35
C VAL A 516 -13.96 3.85 11.09
N VAL A 517 -13.46 2.63 10.97
CA VAL A 517 -12.02 2.31 10.75
C VAL A 517 -11.76 1.48 9.49
N GLU A 518 -12.82 1.05 8.81
CA GLU A 518 -12.76 0.24 7.60
C GLU A 518 -13.97 0.52 6.71
N PRO A 519 -13.94 0.17 5.41
CA PRO A 519 -15.11 0.31 4.52
C PRO A 519 -16.31 -0.46 5.06
N LEU A 520 -17.51 0.06 4.82
CA LEU A 520 -18.77 -0.56 5.25
C LEU A 520 -19.73 -0.64 4.08
N THR A 521 -20.32 -1.82 3.86
CA THR A 521 -21.51 -1.99 3.01
C THR A 521 -22.71 -2.18 3.92
N ILE A 522 -23.65 -1.24 3.88
CA ILE A 522 -24.82 -1.26 4.76
C ILE A 522 -25.94 -2.05 4.10
N GLN A 523 -26.49 -3.00 4.82
CA GLN A 523 -27.67 -3.78 4.42
C GLN A 523 -28.79 -3.56 5.42
N LEU A 524 -29.98 -3.25 4.92
CA LEU A 524 -31.17 -3.03 5.72
C LEU A 524 -32.22 -4.10 5.42
N THR A 525 -32.82 -4.66 6.47
CA THR A 525 -33.97 -5.57 6.40
C THR A 525 -34.99 -5.18 7.46
N GLY A 526 -36.20 -5.76 7.42
CA GLY A 526 -37.23 -5.47 8.42
C GLY A 526 -38.12 -4.25 8.12
N VAL A 527 -37.98 -3.66 6.93
CA VAL A 527 -38.95 -2.66 6.45
C VAL A 527 -40.28 -3.38 6.20
N SER A 528 -41.32 -2.99 6.91
CA SER A 528 -42.62 -3.66 6.83
C SER A 528 -43.74 -2.70 6.46
N PRO A 529 -44.69 -3.12 5.62
CA PRO A 529 -45.85 -2.30 5.36
C PRO A 529 -46.66 -2.13 6.65
N VAL A 530 -47.03 -0.89 6.94
CA VAL A 530 -48.10 -0.62 7.93
C VAL A 530 -49.41 -0.95 7.23
N SER A 531 -50.05 -2.02 7.63
CA SER A 531 -51.32 -2.41 7.01
C SER A 531 -52.36 -1.36 7.30
N ASN A 532 -52.87 -0.71 6.23
CA ASN A 532 -54.01 0.17 6.18
C ASN A 532 -53.91 1.51 6.95
N VAL A 533 -53.20 2.49 6.36
CA VAL A 533 -53.47 3.90 6.67
C VAL A 533 -54.53 4.40 5.72
N SER A 534 -55.69 4.71 6.24
CA SER A 534 -56.70 5.47 5.53
C SER A 534 -56.86 6.82 6.24
N ILE A 535 -56.57 7.89 5.53
CA ILE A 535 -56.79 9.26 6.00
C ILE A 535 -57.98 9.81 5.21
N ASP A 536 -59.15 9.83 5.80
CA ASP A 536 -60.26 10.56 5.24
C ASP A 536 -60.99 11.35 6.36
N ARG A 537 -61.19 12.65 6.14
CA ARG A 537 -62.01 13.56 6.97
C ARG A 537 -61.65 13.62 8.47
N GLY A 538 -60.34 13.58 8.82
CA GLY A 538 -59.89 13.75 10.20
C GLY A 538 -59.79 12.47 11.04
N TYR A 539 -59.74 11.31 10.39
CA TYR A 539 -59.51 10.02 11.01
C TYR A 539 -58.29 9.33 10.37
N ALA A 540 -57.49 8.65 11.17
CA ALA A 540 -56.45 7.76 10.71
C ALA A 540 -56.60 6.39 11.36
N LEU A 541 -56.54 5.31 10.56
CA LEU A 541 -56.60 3.93 11.01
C LEU A 541 -55.27 3.25 10.67
N ARG A 542 -54.66 2.62 11.64
CA ARG A 542 -53.49 1.76 11.40
C ARG A 542 -53.65 0.46 12.19
N THR A 543 -53.04 -0.60 11.69
CA THR A 543 -52.99 -1.89 12.38
C THR A 543 -51.54 -2.27 12.67
N GLU A 544 -51.25 -2.58 13.92
CA GLU A 544 -49.89 -2.93 14.37
C GLU A 544 -50.00 -3.88 15.56
N GLU A 545 -49.15 -4.92 15.61
CA GLU A 545 -49.01 -5.87 16.73
C GLU A 545 -50.30 -6.47 17.28
N GLY A 546 -51.22 -6.89 16.42
CA GLY A 546 -52.49 -7.46 16.87
C GLY A 546 -53.47 -6.43 17.40
N ALA A 547 -53.27 -5.15 17.13
CA ALA A 547 -54.15 -4.07 17.53
C ALA A 547 -54.55 -3.17 16.35
N LEU A 548 -55.74 -2.58 16.44
CA LEU A 548 -56.20 -1.49 15.60
C LEU A 548 -55.96 -0.18 16.33
N HIS A 549 -55.17 0.71 15.76
CA HIS A 549 -54.97 2.07 16.24
C HIS A 549 -55.85 3.03 15.46
N ILE A 550 -56.64 3.79 16.18
CA ILE A 550 -57.54 4.79 15.61
C ILE A 550 -57.18 6.16 16.18
N ARG A 551 -56.77 7.09 15.30
CA ARG A 551 -56.52 8.48 15.65
C ARG A 551 -57.66 9.36 15.13
N THR A 552 -58.20 10.19 15.99
CA THR A 552 -59.30 11.10 15.63
C THR A 552 -59.04 12.54 16.07
N ALA A 553 -59.53 13.52 15.29
CA ALA A 553 -59.48 14.94 15.63
C ALA A 553 -60.60 15.39 16.57
N LYS A 554 -61.64 14.58 16.75
CA LYS A 554 -62.85 14.82 17.62
C LYS A 554 -63.29 13.52 18.26
N ALA A 555 -64.14 13.60 19.26
CA ALA A 555 -64.77 12.40 19.82
C ALA A 555 -65.56 11.65 18.75
N THR A 556 -65.41 10.31 18.67
CA THR A 556 -65.89 9.48 17.55
C THR A 556 -66.41 8.16 18.08
N ASP A 557 -67.59 7.70 17.62
CA ASP A 557 -68.15 6.35 17.89
C ASP A 557 -67.48 5.36 16.89
N ALA A 558 -66.70 4.41 17.40
CA ALA A 558 -66.07 3.38 16.60
C ALA A 558 -66.77 2.02 16.81
N GLN A 559 -67.11 1.37 15.72
CA GLN A 559 -67.71 0.03 15.72
C GLN A 559 -66.90 -0.86 14.78
N ILE A 560 -66.46 -2.02 15.25
CA ILE A 560 -65.62 -2.97 14.53
C ILE A 560 -66.44 -4.24 14.30
N TYR A 561 -66.60 -4.64 13.06
CA TYR A 561 -67.31 -5.83 12.65
C TYR A 561 -66.40 -6.88 12.05
N SER A 562 -66.71 -8.16 12.26
CA SER A 562 -66.14 -9.25 11.48
C SER A 562 -66.56 -9.14 10.00
N VAL A 563 -65.85 -9.89 9.11
CA VAL A 563 -66.27 -9.96 7.69
C VAL A 563 -67.67 -10.58 7.50
N THR A 564 -68.21 -11.30 8.48
CA THR A 564 -69.51 -11.87 8.48
C THR A 564 -70.57 -10.87 8.97
N GLY A 565 -70.18 -9.64 9.32
CA GLY A 565 -71.12 -8.60 9.79
C GLY A 565 -71.39 -8.63 11.29
N GLN A 566 -70.83 -9.51 12.07
CA GLN A 566 -70.98 -9.56 13.52
C GLN A 566 -70.18 -8.42 14.17
N LEU A 567 -70.80 -7.65 15.08
CA LEU A 567 -70.17 -6.63 15.87
C LEU A 567 -69.18 -7.28 16.86
N VAL A 568 -67.91 -6.94 16.73
CA VAL A 568 -66.80 -7.48 17.53
C VAL A 568 -66.43 -6.52 18.67
N HIS A 569 -66.46 -5.22 18.39
CA HIS A 569 -66.10 -4.20 19.39
C HIS A 569 -66.82 -2.88 19.10
N ARG A 570 -67.18 -2.17 20.14
CA ARG A 570 -67.73 -0.80 20.06
C ARG A 570 -67.12 0.04 21.18
N THR A 571 -66.65 1.22 20.85
CA THR A 571 -66.11 2.16 21.82
C THR A 571 -66.22 3.59 21.35
N GLN A 572 -66.38 4.53 22.30
CA GLN A 572 -66.21 5.95 22.02
C GLN A 572 -64.76 6.32 22.18
N ILE A 573 -64.19 6.89 21.14
CA ILE A 573 -62.77 7.32 21.09
C ILE A 573 -62.75 8.82 21.34
N ALA A 574 -61.99 9.27 22.36
CA ALA A 574 -61.77 10.68 22.61
C ALA A 574 -60.82 11.25 21.54
N ARG A 575 -60.74 12.58 21.44
CA ARG A 575 -59.72 13.21 20.57
C ARG A 575 -58.34 12.70 20.93
N GLY A 576 -57.60 12.20 19.93
CA GLY A 576 -56.26 11.58 20.09
C GLY A 576 -56.20 10.20 19.45
N GLU A 577 -55.29 9.38 19.91
CA GLU A 577 -55.09 8.02 19.43
C GLU A 577 -55.54 6.98 20.47
N THR A 578 -56.24 5.96 20.01
CA THR A 578 -56.70 4.84 20.84
C THR A 578 -56.29 3.53 20.18
N SER A 579 -55.73 2.58 20.96
CA SER A 579 -55.38 1.25 20.51
C SER A 579 -56.43 0.23 20.98
N ILE A 580 -56.94 -0.59 20.06
CA ILE A 580 -57.93 -1.63 20.30
C ILE A 580 -57.31 -2.98 19.94
N PRO A 581 -57.03 -3.87 20.91
CA PRO A 581 -56.54 -5.21 20.65
C PRO A 581 -57.59 -6.03 19.88
N LEU A 582 -57.20 -6.69 18.81
CA LEU A 582 -58.06 -7.55 18.01
C LEU A 582 -57.31 -8.85 17.65
N ALA A 583 -58.02 -9.95 17.60
CA ALA A 583 -57.46 -11.20 17.10
C ALA A 583 -57.07 -11.08 15.62
N LYS A 584 -56.16 -11.96 15.17
CA LYS A 584 -55.81 -12.02 13.75
C LYS A 584 -57.07 -12.24 12.89
N GLY A 585 -57.23 -11.41 11.89
CA GLY A 585 -58.44 -11.48 11.06
C GLY A 585 -58.64 -10.24 10.20
N VAL A 586 -59.74 -10.26 9.45
CA VAL A 586 -60.21 -9.14 8.63
C VAL A 586 -61.43 -8.53 9.27
N TYR A 587 -61.41 -7.21 9.42
CA TYR A 587 -62.46 -6.47 10.09
C TYR A 587 -62.95 -5.29 9.24
N ILE A 588 -64.19 -4.86 9.47
CA ILE A 588 -64.76 -3.64 8.92
C ILE A 588 -64.95 -2.66 10.09
N VAL A 589 -64.29 -1.52 9.99
CA VAL A 589 -64.35 -0.46 10.99
C VAL A 589 -65.31 0.62 10.48
N THR A 590 -66.29 1.00 11.30
CA THR A 590 -67.14 2.16 11.05
C THR A 590 -66.91 3.23 12.09
N LEU A 591 -66.76 4.48 11.64
CA LEU A 591 -66.55 5.64 12.48
C LEU A 591 -67.72 6.60 12.29
N ASP A 592 -68.42 6.98 13.40
CA ASP A 592 -69.62 7.81 13.40
C ASP A 592 -70.69 7.28 12.46
N GLY A 593 -70.76 5.98 12.23
CA GLY A 593 -71.75 5.33 11.37
C GLY A 593 -71.65 5.62 9.87
N GLN A 594 -70.70 6.45 9.46
CA GLN A 594 -70.57 6.95 8.08
C GLN A 594 -69.32 6.43 7.32
N ILE A 595 -68.21 6.21 8.02
CA ILE A 595 -66.95 5.73 7.40
C ILE A 595 -66.90 4.23 7.59
N ARG A 596 -66.74 3.49 6.47
CA ARG A 596 -66.52 2.03 6.47
C ARG A 596 -65.18 1.70 5.86
N GLN A 597 -64.30 1.17 6.68
CA GLN A 597 -62.94 0.81 6.24
C GLN A 597 -62.63 -0.65 6.57
N LYS A 598 -62.14 -1.39 5.60
CA LYS A 598 -61.63 -2.74 5.81
C LYS A 598 -60.23 -2.67 6.41
N VAL A 599 -59.99 -3.38 7.49
CA VAL A 599 -58.66 -3.51 8.13
C VAL A 599 -58.29 -4.97 8.28
N VAL A 600 -56.99 -5.28 8.25
CA VAL A 600 -56.46 -6.64 8.40
C VAL A 600 -55.55 -6.64 9.61
N ILE A 601 -55.85 -7.43 10.62
CA ILE A 601 -55.00 -7.70 11.78
C ILE A 601 -54.18 -8.95 11.47
N ARG A 602 -52.85 -8.85 11.45
CA ARG A 602 -51.92 -9.94 11.10
C ARG A 602 -51.31 -10.60 12.32
#